data_f45da0ec1f80fc6ae7653a34c9333491
#
_entry.id   f45da0ec1f80fc6ae7653a34c9333491
#
_cell.length_a   1.000
_cell.length_b   1.000
_cell.length_c   1.000
_cell.angle_alpha   90.00
_cell.angle_beta   90.00
_cell.angle_gamma   90.00
#
_symmetry.space_group_name_H-M   'P 1'
#
loop_
_entity.id
_entity.type
_entity.pdbx_description
1 polymer ?
#
loop_
_entity_poly.entity_id
_entity_poly.type
_entity_poly.pdbx_seq_one_letter_code
_entity_poly.pdbx_strand_id
1 'polypeptide(L)'
;MTVTEIAAGTWRLESLFGTRFLYQYVILDGDEALILDTGDATTPRDVILPGLWSLGIAPEQVTLVVVTHPDLDHQGGLAGLREQLPNAIAACGFADRMMVSEPERLVTDRYGAYQAEHGLGYGPAGELWMRANYGAPAPVEVGLAGGETLAVGDRRLVVRHAPGHSAGHLIAHEPATGLLLTSDAVHGAMCPAADGSPALPPTYEDVDPYLETIDMIEMLNAREMHSGHWPARSGPEIGAFLRESREFVERMDGALLERLQTPATLEQLCVHADQRLGPFGADPVNLMFAVYGHVQRLLRGGRAGIVRAGERPPRYRLP
;
A
#
# COMPACT_ATOMS: atom_id res chain seq x y z
N MET A 1 17.97 -3.52 -11.02
CA MET A 1 17.44 -4.51 -10.08
C MET A 1 18.56 -4.97 -9.15
N THR A 2 18.31 -5.04 -7.85
CA THR A 2 19.21 -5.63 -6.84
C THR A 2 18.48 -6.79 -6.16
N VAL A 3 19.16 -7.91 -5.94
CA VAL A 3 18.63 -9.07 -5.20
C VAL A 3 19.41 -9.17 -3.89
N THR A 4 18.73 -9.10 -2.76
CA THR A 4 19.35 -9.12 -1.43
C THR A 4 18.68 -10.19 -0.57
N GLU A 5 19.44 -11.13 -0.03
CA GLU A 5 18.93 -12.03 1.00
C GLU A 5 18.77 -11.27 2.32
N ILE A 6 17.55 -11.24 2.85
CA ILE A 6 17.19 -10.52 4.07
C ILE A 6 17.00 -11.45 5.28
N ALA A 7 16.70 -12.72 5.02
CA ALA A 7 16.69 -13.80 5.98
C ALA A 7 16.94 -15.10 5.21
N ALA A 8 17.32 -16.17 5.90
CA ALA A 8 17.56 -17.47 5.25
C ALA A 8 16.37 -17.86 4.37
N GLY A 9 16.62 -18.03 3.04
CA GLY A 9 15.57 -18.36 2.07
C GLY A 9 14.55 -17.25 1.82
N THR A 10 14.84 -16.00 2.17
CA THR A 10 13.99 -14.84 1.86
C THR A 10 14.82 -13.75 1.18
N TRP A 11 14.40 -13.36 -0.01
CA TRP A 11 15.07 -12.32 -0.79
C TRP A 11 14.13 -11.14 -1.05
N ARG A 12 14.72 -9.95 -0.99
CA ARG A 12 14.12 -8.72 -1.47
C ARG A 12 14.64 -8.44 -2.88
N LEU A 13 13.73 -8.27 -3.81
CA LEU A 13 13.98 -7.77 -5.15
C LEU A 13 13.74 -6.28 -5.14
N GLU A 14 14.76 -5.49 -5.51
CA GLU A 14 14.73 -4.03 -5.48
C GLU A 14 14.76 -3.46 -6.88
N SER A 15 13.84 -2.57 -7.17
CA SER A 15 13.75 -1.78 -8.39
C SER A 15 13.35 -0.35 -8.09
N LEU A 16 13.10 0.46 -9.14
CA LEU A 16 12.53 1.79 -9.01
C LEU A 16 11.15 1.83 -9.67
N PHE A 17 10.22 2.48 -9.00
CA PHE A 17 8.94 2.90 -9.56
C PHE A 17 8.87 4.43 -9.51
N GLY A 18 9.04 5.06 -10.67
CA GLY A 18 9.29 6.49 -10.74
C GLY A 18 10.59 6.85 -10.00
N THR A 19 10.49 7.68 -8.97
CA THR A 19 11.64 8.11 -8.13
C THR A 19 11.82 7.27 -6.86
N ARG A 20 10.87 6.37 -6.55
CA ARG A 20 10.85 5.60 -5.30
C ARG A 20 11.46 4.21 -5.50
N PHE A 21 12.02 3.64 -4.45
CA PHE A 21 12.27 2.21 -4.42
C PHE A 21 10.94 1.45 -4.42
N LEU A 22 10.97 0.25 -5.02
CA LEU A 22 9.87 -0.70 -5.04
C LEU A 22 10.44 -2.08 -4.73
N TYR A 23 9.84 -2.76 -3.75
CA TYR A 23 10.31 -4.03 -3.27
C TYR A 23 9.26 -5.13 -3.44
N GLN A 24 9.70 -6.26 -4.03
CA GLN A 24 8.99 -7.52 -4.01
C GLN A 24 9.80 -8.52 -3.18
N TYR A 25 9.13 -9.53 -2.62
CA TYR A 25 9.79 -10.53 -1.79
C TYR A 25 9.57 -11.91 -2.35
N VAL A 26 10.64 -12.71 -2.33
CA VAL A 26 10.63 -14.14 -2.69
C VAL A 26 11.00 -14.93 -1.45
N ILE A 27 10.15 -15.87 -1.08
CA ILE A 27 10.38 -16.80 0.02
C ILE A 27 10.48 -18.21 -0.57
N LEU A 28 11.60 -18.91 -0.32
CA LEU A 28 11.84 -20.26 -0.78
C LEU A 28 12.16 -21.15 0.42
N ASP A 29 11.58 -22.35 0.44
CA ASP A 29 12.00 -23.43 1.32
C ASP A 29 11.82 -24.77 0.61
N GLY A 30 12.90 -25.56 0.54
CA GLY A 30 12.93 -26.76 -0.30
C GLY A 30 12.67 -26.44 -1.78
N ASP A 31 11.65 -27.08 -2.34
CA ASP A 31 11.24 -26.91 -3.73
C ASP A 31 10.01 -26.00 -3.91
N GLU A 32 9.59 -25.29 -2.86
CA GLU A 32 8.43 -24.40 -2.91
C GLU A 32 8.81 -22.93 -2.70
N ALA A 33 8.26 -22.05 -3.52
CA ALA A 33 8.46 -20.62 -3.42
C ALA A 33 7.14 -19.85 -3.39
N LEU A 34 7.16 -18.72 -2.69
CA LEU A 34 6.10 -17.72 -2.62
C LEU A 34 6.66 -16.37 -3.06
N ILE A 35 5.86 -15.61 -3.82
CA ILE A 35 6.14 -14.22 -4.17
C ILE A 35 5.14 -13.32 -3.46
N LEU A 36 5.63 -12.27 -2.79
CA LEU A 36 4.81 -11.22 -2.20
C LEU A 36 4.97 -9.94 -3.02
N ASP A 37 3.84 -9.45 -3.55
CA ASP A 37 3.66 -8.36 -4.49
C ASP A 37 4.28 -8.61 -5.88
N THR A 38 3.69 -7.99 -6.88
CA THR A 38 3.99 -8.27 -8.29
C THR A 38 4.55 -7.07 -9.05
N GLY A 39 4.58 -5.90 -8.40
CA GLY A 39 5.01 -4.66 -9.05
C GLY A 39 3.99 -4.13 -10.06
N ASP A 40 4.45 -3.26 -10.95
CA ASP A 40 3.69 -2.79 -12.10
C ASP A 40 3.69 -3.81 -13.25
N ALA A 41 3.02 -3.51 -14.36
CA ALA A 41 2.89 -4.41 -15.51
C ALA A 41 4.23 -4.85 -16.12
N THR A 42 5.33 -4.13 -15.89
CA THR A 42 6.66 -4.45 -16.42
C THR A 42 7.54 -5.22 -15.43
N THR A 43 7.25 -5.11 -14.16
CA THR A 43 8.04 -5.70 -13.06
C THR A 43 8.23 -7.22 -13.18
N PRO A 44 7.26 -8.03 -13.62
CA PRO A 44 7.48 -9.46 -13.86
C PRO A 44 8.67 -9.74 -14.79
N ARG A 45 8.69 -9.09 -15.95
CA ARG A 45 9.72 -9.27 -16.98
C ARG A 45 11.07 -8.69 -16.57
N ASP A 46 11.06 -7.50 -15.96
CA ASP A 46 12.27 -6.70 -15.77
C ASP A 46 12.93 -6.94 -14.40
N VAL A 47 12.20 -7.51 -13.44
CA VAL A 47 12.65 -7.68 -12.05
C VAL A 47 12.44 -9.09 -11.53
N ILE A 48 11.19 -9.58 -11.50
CA ILE A 48 10.87 -10.82 -10.75
C ILE A 48 11.44 -12.04 -11.44
N LEU A 49 11.16 -12.25 -12.72
CA LEU A 49 11.67 -13.41 -13.46
C LEU A 49 13.21 -13.44 -13.54
N PRO A 50 13.91 -12.31 -13.86
CA PRO A 50 15.36 -12.27 -13.74
C PRO A 50 15.88 -12.53 -12.32
N GLY A 51 15.15 -12.06 -11.29
CA GLY A 51 15.46 -12.35 -9.90
C GLY A 51 15.41 -13.85 -9.58
N LEU A 52 14.31 -14.52 -9.95
CA LEU A 52 14.16 -15.98 -9.78
C LEU A 52 15.29 -16.73 -10.47
N TRP A 53 15.63 -16.38 -11.71
CA TRP A 53 16.74 -17.02 -12.46
C TRP A 53 18.08 -16.83 -11.75
N SER A 54 18.35 -15.64 -11.22
CA SER A 54 19.61 -15.38 -10.50
C SER A 54 19.73 -16.19 -9.19
N LEU A 55 18.60 -16.56 -8.61
CA LEU A 55 18.50 -17.40 -7.42
C LEU A 55 18.44 -18.91 -7.73
N GLY A 56 18.37 -19.29 -9.00
CA GLY A 56 18.21 -20.68 -9.42
C GLY A 56 16.81 -21.25 -9.13
N ILE A 57 15.80 -20.38 -8.97
CA ILE A 57 14.41 -20.77 -8.71
C ILE A 57 13.70 -20.95 -10.04
N ALA A 58 13.24 -22.17 -10.32
CA ALA A 58 12.44 -22.47 -11.49
C ALA A 58 11.01 -21.92 -11.35
N PRO A 59 10.37 -21.47 -12.44
CA PRO A 59 8.98 -21.01 -12.41
C PRO A 59 7.99 -22.00 -11.78
N GLU A 60 8.23 -23.28 -11.96
CA GLU A 60 7.39 -24.38 -11.45
C GLU A 60 7.45 -24.52 -9.92
N GLN A 61 8.49 -23.99 -9.28
CA GLN A 61 8.63 -23.99 -7.82
C GLN A 61 7.77 -22.90 -7.15
N VAL A 62 7.37 -21.86 -7.90
CA VAL A 62 6.49 -20.82 -7.35
C VAL A 62 5.06 -21.36 -7.32
N THR A 63 4.56 -21.59 -6.12
CA THR A 63 3.23 -22.17 -5.87
C THR A 63 2.20 -21.11 -5.44
N LEU A 64 2.66 -19.95 -4.96
CA LEU A 64 1.78 -18.90 -4.45
C LEU A 64 2.32 -17.51 -4.80
N VAL A 65 1.42 -16.65 -5.31
CA VAL A 65 1.63 -15.21 -5.44
C VAL A 65 0.63 -14.50 -4.54
N VAL A 66 1.10 -13.71 -3.59
CA VAL A 66 0.26 -12.92 -2.69
C VAL A 66 0.39 -11.46 -3.06
N VAL A 67 -0.73 -10.83 -3.41
CA VAL A 67 -0.82 -9.38 -3.61
C VAL A 67 -1.32 -8.77 -2.30
N THR A 68 -0.53 -7.89 -1.70
CA THR A 68 -0.84 -7.32 -0.38
C THR A 68 -1.99 -6.34 -0.42
N HIS A 69 -2.08 -5.53 -1.50
CA HIS A 69 -3.11 -4.51 -1.68
C HIS A 69 -3.24 -4.12 -3.17
N PRO A 70 -4.30 -3.39 -3.58
CA PRO A 70 -4.63 -3.22 -4.99
C PRO A 70 -3.85 -2.12 -5.71
N ASP A 71 -2.93 -1.38 -5.06
CA ASP A 71 -2.22 -0.30 -5.75
C ASP A 71 -1.41 -0.82 -6.94
N LEU A 72 -1.31 0.02 -7.97
CA LEU A 72 -0.80 -0.29 -9.29
C LEU A 72 0.59 -0.94 -9.25
N ASP A 73 1.46 -0.41 -8.40
CA ASP A 73 2.83 -0.86 -8.22
C ASP A 73 2.97 -2.12 -7.32
N HIS A 74 1.87 -2.70 -6.88
CA HIS A 74 1.83 -3.96 -6.12
C HIS A 74 1.08 -5.07 -6.85
N GLN A 75 -0.04 -4.75 -7.54
CA GLN A 75 -0.84 -5.74 -8.24
C GLN A 75 -0.63 -5.76 -9.77
N GLY A 76 -0.04 -4.71 -10.36
CA GLY A 76 -0.01 -4.51 -11.81
C GLY A 76 0.70 -5.62 -12.60
N GLY A 77 1.66 -6.31 -11.99
CA GLY A 77 2.38 -7.43 -12.58
C GLY A 77 1.68 -8.78 -12.52
N LEU A 78 0.53 -8.90 -11.86
CA LEU A 78 -0.10 -10.20 -11.58
C LEU A 78 -0.37 -11.02 -12.84
N ALA A 79 -0.96 -10.42 -13.88
CA ALA A 79 -1.24 -11.10 -15.14
C ALA A 79 0.03 -11.64 -15.81
N GLY A 80 1.09 -10.81 -15.87
CA GLY A 80 2.36 -11.20 -16.48
C GLY A 80 3.07 -12.33 -15.71
N LEU A 81 2.95 -12.37 -14.38
CA LEU A 81 3.47 -13.50 -13.59
C LEU A 81 2.66 -14.77 -13.82
N ARG A 82 1.34 -14.68 -13.84
CA ARG A 82 0.45 -15.81 -14.04
C ARG A 82 0.73 -16.57 -15.35
N GLU A 83 1.14 -15.85 -16.41
CA GLU A 83 1.52 -16.44 -17.70
C GLU A 83 2.81 -17.27 -17.62
N GLN A 84 3.68 -16.95 -16.67
CA GLN A 84 5.02 -17.54 -16.58
C GLN A 84 5.18 -18.56 -15.43
N LEU A 85 4.23 -18.56 -14.48
CA LEU A 85 4.28 -19.39 -13.26
C LEU A 85 3.15 -20.43 -13.28
N PRO A 86 3.38 -21.60 -13.91
CA PRO A 86 2.30 -22.56 -14.23
C PRO A 86 1.64 -23.18 -13.00
N ASN A 87 2.34 -23.26 -11.87
CA ASN A 87 1.84 -23.87 -10.63
C ASN A 87 1.31 -22.84 -9.62
N ALA A 88 1.52 -21.53 -9.87
CA ALA A 88 1.16 -20.52 -8.92
C ALA A 88 -0.35 -20.26 -8.88
N ILE A 89 -0.92 -20.19 -7.69
CA ILE A 89 -2.22 -19.59 -7.46
C ILE A 89 -2.03 -18.17 -6.93
N ALA A 90 -3.01 -17.30 -7.18
CA ALA A 90 -2.99 -15.93 -6.68
C ALA A 90 -3.89 -15.78 -5.46
N ALA A 91 -3.41 -15.03 -4.46
CA ALA A 91 -4.15 -14.67 -3.27
C ALA A 91 -4.02 -13.17 -2.99
N CYS A 92 -5.03 -12.56 -2.40
CA CYS A 92 -4.98 -11.19 -1.88
C CYS A 92 -6.00 -11.03 -0.74
N GLY A 93 -6.05 -9.87 -0.12
CA GLY A 93 -7.08 -9.56 0.86
C GLY A 93 -8.49 -9.66 0.28
N PHE A 94 -9.39 -10.29 1.02
CA PHE A 94 -10.75 -10.56 0.54
C PHE A 94 -11.48 -9.28 0.10
N ALA A 95 -11.33 -8.18 0.85
CA ALA A 95 -11.99 -6.92 0.54
C ALA A 95 -11.43 -6.23 -0.71
N ASP A 96 -10.18 -6.49 -1.08
CA ASP A 96 -9.53 -5.89 -2.24
C ASP A 96 -9.60 -6.78 -3.51
N ARG A 97 -10.11 -8.02 -3.38
CA ARG A 97 -10.05 -9.04 -4.42
C ARG A 97 -10.58 -8.58 -5.77
N MET A 98 -11.67 -7.84 -5.78
CA MET A 98 -12.26 -7.34 -7.05
C MET A 98 -11.36 -6.32 -7.73
N MET A 99 -10.71 -5.43 -6.98
CA MET A 99 -9.76 -4.45 -7.56
C MET A 99 -8.49 -5.11 -8.06
N VAL A 100 -8.00 -6.15 -7.36
CA VAL A 100 -6.81 -6.90 -7.79
C VAL A 100 -7.09 -7.74 -9.04
N SER A 101 -8.26 -8.37 -9.13
CA SER A 101 -8.62 -9.19 -10.29
C SER A 101 -9.05 -8.40 -11.52
N GLU A 102 -9.60 -7.21 -11.32
CA GLU A 102 -10.13 -6.30 -12.35
C GLU A 102 -9.46 -4.93 -12.25
N PRO A 103 -8.24 -4.73 -12.81
CA PRO A 103 -7.42 -3.52 -12.60
C PRO A 103 -8.11 -2.20 -13.02
N GLU A 104 -9.09 -2.22 -13.92
CA GLU A 104 -9.88 -1.03 -14.26
C GLU A 104 -10.61 -0.47 -13.03
N ARG A 105 -11.01 -1.33 -12.07
CA ARG A 105 -11.62 -0.88 -10.81
C ARG A 105 -10.68 -0.06 -9.95
N LEU A 106 -9.37 -0.32 -10.04
CA LEU A 106 -8.39 0.52 -9.35
C LEU A 106 -8.49 1.98 -9.82
N VAL A 107 -8.61 2.18 -11.15
CA VAL A 107 -8.72 3.52 -11.74
C VAL A 107 -10.07 4.17 -11.41
N THR A 108 -11.18 3.40 -11.49
CA THR A 108 -12.53 3.94 -11.31
C THR A 108 -12.94 4.06 -9.83
N ASP A 109 -12.70 3.02 -9.04
CA ASP A 109 -13.30 2.86 -7.71
C ASP A 109 -12.36 3.33 -6.58
N ARG A 110 -11.03 3.41 -6.85
CA ARG A 110 -10.04 3.90 -5.89
C ARG A 110 -9.49 5.28 -6.30
N TYR A 111 -8.72 5.36 -7.37
CA TYR A 111 -8.10 6.63 -7.79
C TYR A 111 -9.12 7.65 -8.34
N GLY A 112 -10.24 7.18 -8.89
CA GLY A 112 -11.36 7.98 -9.36
C GLY A 112 -12.47 8.22 -8.34
N ALA A 113 -12.38 7.66 -7.13
CA ALA A 113 -13.44 7.69 -6.12
C ALA A 113 -13.95 9.09 -5.78
N TYR A 114 -13.08 10.09 -5.83
CA TYR A 114 -13.39 11.46 -5.43
C TYR A 114 -13.82 12.36 -6.60
N GLN A 115 -13.73 11.89 -7.85
CA GLN A 115 -13.99 12.70 -9.04
C GLN A 115 -15.44 13.16 -9.12
N ALA A 116 -16.40 12.25 -8.93
CA ALA A 116 -17.83 12.55 -9.13
C ALA A 116 -18.41 13.52 -8.09
N GLU A 117 -17.95 13.44 -6.85
CA GLU A 117 -18.47 14.27 -5.75
C GLU A 117 -17.63 15.52 -5.51
N HIS A 118 -16.29 15.39 -5.58
CA HIS A 118 -15.36 16.44 -5.19
C HIS A 118 -14.68 17.13 -6.37
N GLY A 119 -14.79 16.58 -7.60
CA GLY A 119 -14.06 17.05 -8.77
C GLY A 119 -12.54 16.82 -8.67
N LEU A 120 -12.10 15.92 -7.79
CA LEU A 120 -10.71 15.68 -7.46
C LEU A 120 -10.26 14.30 -7.96
N GLY A 121 -9.17 14.25 -8.71
CA GLY A 121 -8.61 13.02 -9.27
C GLY A 121 -7.41 13.32 -10.16
N TYR A 122 -6.81 12.28 -10.72
CA TYR A 122 -5.57 12.39 -11.51
C TYR A 122 -5.80 12.89 -12.94
N GLY A 123 -7.04 13.09 -13.34
CA GLY A 123 -7.41 13.58 -14.68
C GLY A 123 -7.06 12.58 -15.80
N PRO A 124 -7.46 12.93 -17.08
CA PRO A 124 -7.35 11.99 -18.21
C PRO A 124 -5.92 11.49 -18.49
N ALA A 125 -4.91 12.37 -18.31
CA ALA A 125 -3.51 11.99 -18.55
C ALA A 125 -3.01 10.99 -17.47
N GLY A 126 -3.36 11.22 -16.20
CA GLY A 126 -3.03 10.29 -15.10
C GLY A 126 -3.74 8.95 -15.25
N GLU A 127 -5.02 8.96 -15.60
CA GLU A 127 -5.77 7.72 -15.87
C GLU A 127 -5.19 6.93 -17.04
N LEU A 128 -4.79 7.62 -18.13
CA LEU A 128 -4.14 6.96 -19.27
C LEU A 128 -2.81 6.33 -18.86
N TRP A 129 -2.02 7.05 -18.06
CA TRP A 129 -0.77 6.53 -17.52
C TRP A 129 -1.00 5.29 -16.63
N MET A 130 -1.99 5.32 -15.74
CA MET A 130 -2.36 4.17 -14.91
C MET A 130 -2.72 2.95 -15.76
N ARG A 131 -3.60 3.14 -16.77
CA ARG A 131 -4.00 2.06 -17.69
C ARG A 131 -2.84 1.50 -18.51
N ALA A 132 -1.79 2.27 -18.73
CA ALA A 132 -0.58 1.79 -19.41
C ALA A 132 0.37 1.01 -18.49
N ASN A 133 0.20 1.12 -17.17
CA ASN A 133 1.12 0.54 -16.18
C ASN A 133 0.48 -0.55 -15.29
N TYR A 134 -0.82 -0.77 -15.35
CA TYR A 134 -1.42 -1.99 -14.80
C TYR A 134 -1.52 -3.09 -15.88
N GLY A 135 -1.48 -4.36 -15.45
CA GLY A 135 -1.60 -5.51 -16.35
C GLY A 135 -3.04 -5.80 -16.78
N ALA A 136 -3.22 -6.85 -17.57
CA ALA A 136 -4.52 -7.38 -17.91
C ALA A 136 -5.26 -7.89 -16.65
N PRO A 137 -6.59 -8.03 -16.70
CA PRO A 137 -7.33 -8.74 -15.66
C PRO A 137 -6.77 -10.15 -15.45
N ALA A 138 -6.61 -10.55 -14.19
CA ALA A 138 -6.11 -11.86 -13.82
C ALA A 138 -6.95 -12.45 -12.67
N PRO A 139 -7.25 -13.76 -12.69
CA PRO A 139 -7.99 -14.37 -11.60
C PRO A 139 -7.19 -14.36 -10.31
N VAL A 140 -7.87 -14.08 -9.20
CA VAL A 140 -7.36 -14.28 -7.84
C VAL A 140 -8.18 -15.41 -7.23
N GLU A 141 -7.56 -16.56 -6.99
CA GLU A 141 -8.25 -17.77 -6.55
C GLU A 141 -8.65 -17.66 -5.07
N VAL A 142 -7.78 -17.07 -4.24
CA VAL A 142 -7.96 -17.05 -2.79
C VAL A 142 -8.10 -15.62 -2.27
N GLY A 143 -9.21 -15.36 -1.58
CA GLY A 143 -9.40 -14.17 -0.76
C GLY A 143 -9.04 -14.49 0.70
N LEU A 144 -8.05 -13.82 1.25
CA LEU A 144 -7.57 -13.99 2.62
C LEU A 144 -8.26 -12.97 3.53
N ALA A 145 -8.69 -13.42 4.71
CA ALA A 145 -9.35 -12.57 5.70
C ALA A 145 -8.40 -12.06 6.80
N GLY A 146 -7.20 -12.65 6.89
CA GLY A 146 -6.25 -12.46 7.98
C GLY A 146 -6.41 -13.51 9.08
N GLY A 147 -5.27 -14.04 9.55
CA GLY A 147 -5.19 -15.15 10.48
C GLY A 147 -4.79 -16.48 9.83
N GLU A 148 -4.83 -16.56 8.49
CA GLU A 148 -4.38 -17.73 7.76
C GLU A 148 -2.86 -17.90 7.89
N THR A 149 -2.42 -19.16 7.81
CA THR A 149 -1.00 -19.50 7.74
C THR A 149 -0.67 -20.03 6.35
N LEU A 150 0.19 -19.31 5.65
CA LEU A 150 0.75 -19.74 4.38
C LEU A 150 1.94 -20.66 4.65
N ALA A 151 1.95 -21.82 4.01
CA ALA A 151 3.06 -22.75 4.07
C ALA A 151 3.93 -22.54 2.82
N VAL A 152 5.25 -22.55 3.02
CA VAL A 152 6.26 -22.64 1.97
C VAL A 152 7.28 -23.66 2.48
N GLY A 153 7.24 -24.89 1.97
CA GLY A 153 7.98 -26.00 2.58
C GLY A 153 7.62 -26.15 4.06
N ASP A 154 8.63 -26.10 4.93
CA ASP A 154 8.47 -26.15 6.40
C ASP A 154 8.21 -24.77 7.04
N ARG A 155 8.38 -23.69 6.28
CA ARG A 155 8.16 -22.33 6.79
C ARG A 155 6.68 -22.01 6.92
N ARG A 156 6.36 -21.13 7.86
CA ARG A 156 4.99 -20.70 8.17
C ARG A 156 4.92 -19.20 8.33
N LEU A 157 4.24 -18.55 7.38
CA LEU A 157 3.97 -17.12 7.41
C LEU A 157 2.51 -16.90 7.82
N VAL A 158 2.29 -16.17 8.88
CA VAL A 158 0.95 -15.79 9.34
C VAL A 158 0.55 -14.51 8.62
N VAL A 159 -0.50 -14.58 7.83
CA VAL A 159 -1.10 -13.39 7.20
C VAL A 159 -1.90 -12.64 8.26
N ARG A 160 -1.81 -11.32 8.24
CA ARG A 160 -2.63 -10.44 9.06
C ARG A 160 -3.36 -9.45 8.18
N HIS A 161 -4.63 -9.23 8.46
CA HIS A 161 -5.38 -8.13 7.90
C HIS A 161 -4.89 -6.83 8.54
N ALA A 162 -4.49 -5.88 7.72
CA ALA A 162 -3.85 -4.63 8.11
C ALA A 162 -4.52 -3.43 7.39
N PRO A 163 -5.83 -3.20 7.61
CA PRO A 163 -6.59 -2.20 6.90
C PRO A 163 -6.16 -0.77 7.26
N GLY A 164 -6.57 0.16 6.43
CA GLY A 164 -6.28 1.59 6.58
C GLY A 164 -5.72 2.19 5.30
N HIS A 165 -4.67 1.60 4.72
CA HIS A 165 -4.18 1.98 3.38
C HIS A 165 -5.15 1.53 2.28
N SER A 166 -5.58 0.28 2.32
CA SER A 166 -6.75 -0.23 1.60
C SER A 166 -7.63 -1.05 2.52
N ALA A 167 -8.84 -1.38 2.09
CA ALA A 167 -9.80 -2.14 2.92
C ALA A 167 -9.36 -3.58 3.17
N GLY A 168 -8.63 -4.20 2.24
CA GLY A 168 -8.17 -5.58 2.30
C GLY A 168 -6.67 -5.74 2.50
N HIS A 169 -5.94 -4.68 2.85
CA HIS A 169 -4.48 -4.74 2.96
C HIS A 169 -4.00 -5.90 3.86
N LEU A 170 -2.96 -6.61 3.40
CA LEU A 170 -2.37 -7.74 4.10
C LEU A 170 -0.90 -7.48 4.44
N ILE A 171 -0.47 -8.02 5.57
CA ILE A 171 0.94 -8.16 5.93
C ILE A 171 1.26 -9.62 6.20
N ALA A 172 2.53 -10.02 6.05
CA ALA A 172 2.99 -11.38 6.34
C ALA A 172 4.02 -11.36 7.48
N HIS A 173 3.79 -12.15 8.51
CA HIS A 173 4.66 -12.30 9.66
C HIS A 173 5.15 -13.74 9.79
N GLU A 174 6.44 -13.93 9.92
CA GLU A 174 7.05 -15.23 10.23
C GLU A 174 7.51 -15.24 11.70
N PRO A 175 6.72 -15.80 12.62
CA PRO A 175 7.03 -15.76 14.05
C PRO A 175 8.35 -16.46 14.41
N ALA A 176 8.74 -17.49 13.66
CA ALA A 176 9.96 -18.26 13.92
C ALA A 176 11.24 -17.42 13.79
N THR A 177 11.27 -16.50 12.82
CA THR A 177 12.41 -15.61 12.56
C THR A 177 12.20 -14.22 13.15
N GLY A 178 10.95 -13.82 13.36
CA GLY A 178 10.56 -12.45 13.70
C GLY A 178 10.58 -11.49 12.50
N LEU A 179 10.57 -12.04 11.28
CA LEU A 179 10.47 -11.26 10.03
C LEU A 179 9.03 -10.78 9.81
N LEU A 180 8.88 -9.52 9.51
CA LEU A 180 7.61 -8.89 9.16
C LEU A 180 7.70 -8.19 7.80
N LEU A 181 6.84 -8.56 6.88
CA LEU A 181 6.71 -7.96 5.55
C LEU A 181 5.41 -7.14 5.56
N THR A 182 5.52 -5.81 5.60
CA THR A 182 4.37 -4.91 5.81
C THR A 182 3.80 -4.33 4.53
N SER A 183 4.55 -4.41 3.41
CA SER A 183 4.19 -3.62 2.23
C SER A 183 3.86 -2.16 2.62
N ASP A 184 2.71 -1.63 2.25
CA ASP A 184 2.30 -0.25 2.49
C ASP A 184 1.32 -0.09 3.67
N ALA A 185 1.33 -1.02 4.63
CA ALA A 185 0.45 -0.94 5.81
C ALA A 185 0.73 0.27 6.71
N VAL A 186 1.97 0.78 6.70
CA VAL A 186 2.41 1.94 7.50
C VAL A 186 3.36 2.83 6.68
N HIS A 187 3.26 4.16 6.84
CA HIS A 187 3.87 5.13 5.92
C HIS A 187 4.90 6.08 6.56
N GLY A 188 5.04 6.13 7.90
CA GLY A 188 5.79 7.22 8.52
C GLY A 188 5.14 8.58 8.23
N ALA A 189 5.96 9.60 8.05
CA ALA A 189 5.50 10.95 7.68
C ALA A 189 5.44 11.17 6.17
N MET A 190 6.09 10.32 5.37
CA MET A 190 6.16 10.41 3.90
C MET A 190 6.66 9.11 3.29
N CYS A 191 6.40 8.88 2.01
CA CYS A 191 7.15 7.91 1.21
C CYS A 191 8.37 8.61 0.60
N PRO A 192 9.60 8.11 0.82
CA PRO A 192 10.81 8.74 0.30
C PRO A 192 11.06 8.39 -1.18
N ALA A 193 11.68 9.31 -1.91
CA ALA A 193 12.39 8.98 -3.14
C ALA A 193 13.70 8.22 -2.82
N ALA A 194 14.33 7.64 -3.85
CA ALA A 194 15.58 6.90 -3.70
C ALA A 194 16.74 7.74 -3.16
N ASP A 195 16.69 9.06 -3.33
CA ASP A 195 17.66 10.02 -2.78
C ASP A 195 17.32 10.50 -1.36
N GLY A 196 16.21 9.98 -0.79
CA GLY A 196 15.72 10.34 0.54
C GLY A 196 14.84 11.58 0.59
N SER A 197 14.63 12.29 -0.53
CA SER A 197 13.70 13.42 -0.58
C SER A 197 12.25 12.97 -0.47
N PRO A 198 11.31 13.84 -0.02
CA PRO A 198 9.88 13.50 -0.02
C PRO A 198 9.36 13.24 -1.43
N ALA A 199 8.73 12.08 -1.66
CA ALA A 199 8.15 11.72 -2.95
C ALA A 199 6.62 11.70 -2.90
N LEU A 200 6.02 11.10 -1.88
CA LEU A 200 4.57 11.05 -1.71
C LEU A 200 4.18 11.27 -0.25
N PRO A 201 2.99 11.84 0.00
CA PRO A 201 2.38 11.82 1.33
C PRO A 201 1.98 10.39 1.73
N PRO A 202 1.68 10.14 3.02
CA PRO A 202 0.95 8.95 3.43
C PRO A 202 -0.40 8.83 2.72
N THR A 203 -0.73 7.64 2.20
CA THR A 203 -1.88 7.36 1.34
C THR A 203 -2.93 6.46 1.99
N TYR A 204 -2.98 6.39 3.33
CA TYR A 204 -4.06 5.68 4.02
C TYR A 204 -5.42 6.34 3.75
N GLU A 205 -6.48 5.52 3.66
CA GLU A 205 -7.85 5.95 3.34
C GLU A 205 -8.78 6.00 4.57
N ASP A 206 -8.55 5.14 5.55
CA ASP A 206 -9.35 5.12 6.79
C ASP A 206 -8.44 5.21 8.02
N VAL A 207 -8.63 6.28 8.78
CA VAL A 207 -7.73 6.66 9.87
C VAL A 207 -7.80 5.71 11.04
N ASP A 208 -9.01 5.29 11.46
CA ASP A 208 -9.15 4.46 12.66
C ASP A 208 -8.59 3.05 12.42
N PRO A 209 -8.92 2.33 11.33
CA PRO A 209 -8.27 1.08 10.97
C PRO A 209 -6.75 1.21 10.77
N TYR A 210 -6.26 2.33 10.22
CA TYR A 210 -4.83 2.57 10.07
C TYR A 210 -4.11 2.63 11.44
N LEU A 211 -4.70 3.31 12.42
CA LEU A 211 -4.17 3.36 13.79
C LEU A 211 -4.21 1.98 14.47
N GLU A 212 -5.30 1.22 14.29
CA GLU A 212 -5.42 -0.16 14.78
C GLU A 212 -4.37 -1.09 14.14
N THR A 213 -4.08 -0.90 12.85
CA THR A 213 -3.00 -1.61 12.15
C THR A 213 -1.62 -1.29 12.74
N ILE A 214 -1.34 -0.02 13.05
CA ILE A 214 -0.10 0.38 13.72
C ILE A 214 0.02 -0.30 15.10
N ASP A 215 -1.06 -0.32 15.89
CA ASP A 215 -1.09 -0.97 17.20
C ASP A 215 -0.88 -2.49 17.09
N MET A 216 -1.50 -3.13 16.10
CA MET A 216 -1.33 -4.56 15.83
C MET A 216 0.11 -4.87 15.45
N ILE A 217 0.75 -4.08 14.56
CA ILE A 217 2.14 -4.28 14.17
C ILE A 217 3.09 -4.13 15.37
N GLU A 218 2.85 -3.15 16.24
CA GLU A 218 3.64 -2.96 17.47
C GLU A 218 3.57 -4.18 18.39
N MET A 219 2.36 -4.77 18.56
CA MET A 219 2.16 -5.98 19.37
C MET A 219 2.83 -7.23 18.81
N LEU A 220 3.09 -7.31 17.49
CA LEU A 220 3.82 -8.44 16.90
C LEU A 220 5.27 -8.51 17.39
N ASN A 221 5.84 -7.41 17.89
CA ASN A 221 7.20 -7.34 18.40
C ASN A 221 8.23 -7.97 17.44
N ALA A 222 8.10 -7.62 16.15
CA ALA A 222 8.96 -8.13 15.09
C ALA A 222 10.43 -7.74 15.32
N ARG A 223 11.36 -8.59 14.88
CA ARG A 223 12.80 -8.29 14.91
C ARG A 223 13.24 -7.42 13.76
N GLU A 224 12.66 -7.68 12.59
CA GLU A 224 12.92 -6.97 11.35
C GLU A 224 11.59 -6.69 10.64
N MET A 225 11.48 -5.49 10.06
CA MET A 225 10.33 -5.04 9.30
C MET A 225 10.79 -4.54 7.93
N HIS A 226 10.20 -5.08 6.89
CA HIS A 226 10.42 -4.71 5.50
C HIS A 226 9.10 -4.29 4.87
N SER A 227 9.12 -3.25 4.04
CA SER A 227 7.94 -2.61 3.46
C SER A 227 8.01 -2.53 1.92
N GLY A 228 7.00 -1.96 1.27
CA GLY A 228 6.95 -1.82 -0.19
C GLY A 228 7.94 -0.78 -0.75
N HIS A 229 8.18 0.32 -0.01
CA HIS A 229 8.95 1.47 -0.50
C HIS A 229 9.99 2.00 0.49
N TRP A 230 9.87 1.68 1.76
CA TRP A 230 10.73 2.25 2.81
C TRP A 230 11.93 1.35 3.10
N PRO A 231 13.03 1.93 3.60
CA PRO A 231 14.15 1.13 4.09
C PRO A 231 13.72 0.12 5.15
N ALA A 232 14.40 -1.03 5.19
CA ALA A 232 14.23 -2.01 6.26
C ALA A 232 14.53 -1.41 7.63
N ARG A 233 13.85 -1.89 8.65
CA ARG A 233 14.01 -1.45 10.04
C ARG A 233 14.14 -2.63 10.97
N SER A 234 14.88 -2.44 12.07
CA SER A 234 15.09 -3.47 13.09
C SER A 234 15.04 -2.89 14.50
N GLY A 235 14.62 -3.71 15.44
CA GLY A 235 14.60 -3.36 16.86
C GLY A 235 13.89 -2.02 17.14
N PRO A 236 14.57 -1.05 17.83
CA PRO A 236 13.95 0.23 18.19
C PRO A 236 13.49 1.10 17.01
N GLU A 237 14.08 0.91 15.81
CA GLU A 237 13.73 1.68 14.62
C GLU A 237 12.30 1.40 14.16
N ILE A 238 11.79 0.17 14.36
CA ILE A 238 10.40 -0.19 14.09
C ILE A 238 9.47 0.69 14.93
N GLY A 239 9.68 0.73 16.24
CA GLY A 239 8.88 1.55 17.15
C GLY A 239 8.98 3.05 16.85
N ALA A 240 10.14 3.55 16.39
CA ALA A 240 10.30 4.93 15.97
C ALA A 240 9.43 5.26 14.74
N PHE A 241 9.43 4.38 13.73
CA PHE A 241 8.63 4.55 12.53
C PHE A 241 7.12 4.45 12.79
N LEU A 242 6.70 3.55 13.65
CA LEU A 242 5.29 3.44 14.06
C LEU A 242 4.81 4.70 14.81
N ARG A 243 5.65 5.27 15.67
CA ARG A 243 5.36 6.56 16.33
C ARG A 243 5.27 7.70 15.33
N GLU A 244 6.21 7.79 14.40
CA GLU A 244 6.19 8.79 13.32
C GLU A 244 4.89 8.72 12.51
N SER A 245 4.40 7.50 12.22
CA SER A 245 3.13 7.27 11.54
C SER A 245 1.94 7.80 12.35
N ARG A 246 1.89 7.56 13.68
CA ARG A 246 0.84 8.11 14.56
C ARG A 246 0.91 9.64 14.67
N GLU A 247 2.10 10.17 14.85
CA GLU A 247 2.33 11.62 14.93
C GLU A 247 1.93 12.34 13.65
N PHE A 248 2.11 11.68 12.48
CA PHE A 248 1.62 12.24 11.22
C PHE A 248 0.09 12.34 11.19
N VAL A 249 -0.63 11.32 11.67
CA VAL A 249 -2.10 11.33 11.79
C VAL A 249 -2.55 12.50 12.69
N GLU A 250 -1.90 12.70 13.83
CA GLU A 250 -2.23 13.80 14.76
C GLU A 250 -1.97 15.17 14.12
N ARG A 251 -0.85 15.33 13.41
CA ARG A 251 -0.52 16.58 12.70
C ARG A 251 -1.51 16.87 11.57
N MET A 252 -1.96 15.83 10.84
CA MET A 252 -2.99 15.96 9.80
C MET A 252 -4.32 16.43 10.43
N ASP A 253 -4.79 15.82 11.51
CA ASP A 253 -5.97 16.28 12.26
C ASP A 253 -5.85 17.76 12.64
N GLY A 254 -4.70 18.17 13.18
CA GLY A 254 -4.44 19.56 13.55
C GLY A 254 -4.52 20.53 12.37
N ALA A 255 -3.87 20.20 11.26
CA ALA A 255 -3.88 21.01 10.04
C ALA A 255 -5.30 21.15 9.45
N LEU A 256 -6.08 20.07 9.43
CA LEU A 256 -7.45 20.11 8.93
C LEU A 256 -8.39 20.91 9.84
N LEU A 257 -8.28 20.76 11.15
CA LEU A 257 -9.06 21.55 12.11
C LEU A 257 -8.75 23.05 12.02
N GLU A 258 -7.49 23.41 11.79
CA GLU A 258 -7.09 24.80 11.50
C GLU A 258 -7.80 25.35 10.26
N ARG A 259 -7.79 24.59 9.16
CA ARG A 259 -8.38 25.02 7.87
C ARG A 259 -9.91 25.07 7.91
N LEU A 260 -10.53 24.18 8.66
CA LEU A 260 -11.99 24.05 8.80
C LEU A 260 -12.67 25.13 9.64
N GLN A 261 -11.92 26.09 10.21
CA GLN A 261 -12.47 27.31 10.80
C GLN A 261 -13.31 28.10 9.78
N THR A 262 -13.04 27.93 8.50
CA THR A 262 -13.84 28.47 7.39
C THR A 262 -14.22 27.34 6.42
N PRO A 263 -15.38 27.45 5.72
CA PRO A 263 -15.78 26.42 4.77
C PRO A 263 -14.69 26.10 3.73
N ALA A 264 -14.41 24.83 3.53
CA ALA A 264 -13.39 24.35 2.60
C ALA A 264 -13.86 23.13 1.80
N THR A 265 -13.47 23.05 0.53
CA THR A 265 -13.59 21.83 -0.31
C THR A 265 -12.48 20.84 0.02
N LEU A 266 -12.62 19.58 -0.44
CA LEU A 266 -11.57 18.57 -0.28
C LEU A 266 -10.24 19.03 -0.91
N GLU A 267 -10.27 19.59 -2.11
CA GLU A 267 -9.08 20.15 -2.79
C GLU A 267 -8.38 21.23 -1.93
N GLN A 268 -9.16 22.17 -1.38
CA GLN A 268 -8.61 23.21 -0.52
C GLN A 268 -8.00 22.65 0.79
N LEU A 269 -8.52 21.54 1.28
CA LEU A 269 -7.96 20.83 2.43
C LEU A 269 -6.64 20.13 2.04
N CYS A 270 -6.57 19.48 0.87
CA CYS A 270 -5.34 18.86 0.37
C CYS A 270 -4.22 19.89 0.19
N VAL A 271 -4.52 21.01 -0.47
CA VAL A 271 -3.54 22.11 -0.64
C VAL A 271 -3.05 22.65 0.70
N HIS A 272 -3.96 22.86 1.66
CA HIS A 272 -3.58 23.35 3.00
C HIS A 272 -2.73 22.31 3.75
N ALA A 273 -3.08 21.03 3.67
CA ALA A 273 -2.30 19.95 4.30
C ALA A 273 -0.88 19.87 3.72
N ASP A 274 -0.72 19.98 2.39
CA ASP A 274 0.60 20.00 1.76
C ASP A 274 1.44 21.20 2.23
N GLN A 275 0.83 22.39 2.32
CA GLN A 275 1.52 23.59 2.82
C GLN A 275 1.96 23.49 4.29
N ARG A 276 1.23 22.73 5.12
CA ARG A 276 1.49 22.60 6.56
C ARG A 276 2.42 21.44 6.90
N LEU A 277 2.35 20.35 6.16
CA LEU A 277 3.01 19.08 6.47
C LEU A 277 4.07 18.66 5.46
N GLY A 278 3.96 19.16 4.21
CA GLY A 278 4.87 18.90 3.10
C GLY A 278 6.02 19.93 2.97
N PRO A 279 6.49 20.22 1.75
CA PRO A 279 5.99 19.67 0.49
C PRO A 279 6.36 18.20 0.28
N PHE A 280 5.47 17.43 -0.34
CA PHE A 280 5.70 15.99 -0.59
C PHE A 280 6.27 15.68 -1.97
N GLY A 281 6.68 16.67 -2.73
CA GLY A 281 7.28 16.47 -4.05
C GLY A 281 6.34 16.03 -5.17
N ALA A 282 5.05 15.82 -4.85
CA ALA A 282 4.02 15.36 -5.76
C ALA A 282 2.84 16.35 -5.79
N ASP A 283 1.89 16.13 -6.72
CA ASP A 283 0.65 16.91 -6.77
C ASP A 283 -0.13 16.74 -5.45
N PRO A 284 -0.65 17.83 -4.84
CA PRO A 284 -1.50 17.76 -3.64
C PRO A 284 -2.70 16.80 -3.76
N VAL A 285 -3.11 16.42 -4.98
CA VAL A 285 -4.12 15.39 -5.22
C VAL A 285 -3.80 14.06 -4.52
N ASN A 286 -2.52 13.71 -4.36
CA ASN A 286 -2.11 12.48 -3.65
C ASN A 286 -2.46 12.49 -2.16
N LEU A 287 -2.76 13.66 -1.58
CA LEU A 287 -3.28 13.77 -0.21
C LEU A 287 -4.78 13.45 -0.09
N MET A 288 -5.51 13.32 -1.22
CA MET A 288 -6.97 13.15 -1.19
C MET A 288 -7.41 11.95 -0.34
N PHE A 289 -6.63 10.85 -0.35
CA PHE A 289 -6.92 9.64 0.43
C PHE A 289 -6.90 9.94 1.94
N ALA A 290 -5.75 10.37 2.45
CA ALA A 290 -5.59 10.65 3.87
C ALA A 290 -6.51 11.80 4.32
N VAL A 291 -6.56 12.90 3.57
CA VAL A 291 -7.41 14.06 3.91
C VAL A 291 -8.89 13.68 3.94
N TYR A 292 -9.37 12.90 2.97
CA TYR A 292 -10.77 12.46 2.97
C TYR A 292 -11.06 11.50 4.13
N GLY A 293 -10.14 10.57 4.44
CA GLY A 293 -10.25 9.70 5.61
C GLY A 293 -10.42 10.49 6.91
N HIS A 294 -9.61 11.53 7.10
CA HIS A 294 -9.76 12.46 8.25
C HIS A 294 -11.08 13.23 8.23
N VAL A 295 -11.50 13.74 7.07
CA VAL A 295 -12.81 14.43 6.95
C VAL A 295 -13.94 13.48 7.36
N GLN A 296 -13.93 12.23 6.89
CA GLN A 296 -14.93 11.24 7.26
C GLN A 296 -14.92 10.94 8.77
N ARG A 297 -13.72 10.81 9.36
CA ARG A 297 -13.57 10.65 10.81
C ARG A 297 -14.14 11.83 11.58
N LEU A 298 -13.87 13.07 11.17
CA LEU A 298 -14.39 14.27 11.78
C LEU A 298 -15.92 14.38 11.66
N LEU A 299 -16.48 13.99 10.49
CA LEU A 299 -17.94 13.95 10.28
C LEU A 299 -18.61 12.90 11.18
N ARG A 300 -18.08 11.66 11.22
CA ARG A 300 -18.58 10.60 12.11
C ARG A 300 -18.56 11.01 13.59
N GLY A 301 -17.51 11.72 14.00
CA GLY A 301 -17.34 12.23 15.37
C GLY A 301 -18.10 13.51 15.68
N GLY A 302 -18.87 14.09 14.74
CA GLY A 302 -19.58 15.35 14.93
C GLY A 302 -18.66 16.58 15.09
N ARG A 303 -17.38 16.45 14.74
CA ARG A 303 -16.35 17.50 14.83
C ARG A 303 -16.27 18.37 13.58
N ALA A 304 -16.91 17.95 12.48
CA ALA A 304 -17.14 18.74 11.29
C ALA A 304 -18.54 18.53 10.76
N GLY A 305 -19.01 19.42 9.89
CA GLY A 305 -20.29 19.32 9.21
C GLY A 305 -20.20 19.79 7.76
N ILE A 306 -21.15 19.35 6.93
CA ILE A 306 -21.31 19.79 5.54
C ILE A 306 -22.11 21.10 5.56
N VAL A 307 -21.60 22.16 4.91
CA VAL A 307 -22.20 23.50 4.95
C VAL A 307 -23.58 23.54 4.31
N ARG A 308 -23.74 22.88 3.14
CA ARG A 308 -25.02 22.74 2.41
C ARG A 308 -25.10 21.35 1.82
N ALA A 309 -26.12 20.60 2.20
CA ALA A 309 -26.38 19.30 1.59
C ALA A 309 -26.66 19.45 0.08
N GLY A 310 -26.03 18.60 -0.74
CA GLY A 310 -26.22 18.57 -2.19
C GLY A 310 -25.40 19.58 -2.99
N GLU A 311 -24.64 20.47 -2.36
CA GLU A 311 -23.64 21.31 -3.06
C GLU A 311 -22.48 20.43 -3.59
N ARG A 312 -22.03 20.69 -4.80
CA ARG A 312 -20.87 19.99 -5.40
C ARG A 312 -19.85 20.99 -5.93
N PRO A 313 -18.57 20.89 -5.58
CA PRO A 313 -18.04 19.99 -4.52
C PRO A 313 -18.54 20.37 -3.13
N PRO A 314 -18.70 19.38 -2.22
CA PRO A 314 -19.10 19.64 -0.83
C PRO A 314 -18.09 20.55 -0.12
N ARG A 315 -18.60 21.38 0.78
CA ARG A 315 -17.77 22.17 1.69
C ARG A 315 -17.98 21.72 3.11
N TYR A 316 -16.87 21.58 3.80
CA TYR A 316 -16.80 21.14 5.19
C TYR A 316 -16.43 22.31 6.10
N ARG A 317 -16.89 22.32 7.32
CA ARG A 317 -16.50 23.27 8.37
C ARG A 317 -16.65 22.67 9.75
N LEU A 318 -16.05 23.32 10.77
CA LEU A 318 -16.37 23.05 12.17
C LEU A 318 -17.82 23.42 12.48
N PRO A 319 -18.45 22.81 13.51
CA PRO A 319 -19.80 23.12 13.95
C PRO A 319 -19.99 24.58 14.35
#